data_9f971533012fdf1b7662bf2308419273
#
_entry.id   9f971533012fdf1b7662bf2308419273
#
_cell.length_a   1.000
_cell.length_b   1.000
_cell.length_c   1.000
_cell.angle_alpha   90.00
_cell.angle_beta   90.00
_cell.angle_gamma   90.00
#
_symmetry.space_group_name_H-M   'P 1'
#
loop_
_entity.id
_entity.type
_entity.pdbx_description
1 polymer ?
#
loop_
_entity_poly.entity_id
_entity_poly.type
_entity_poly.pdbx_seq_one_letter_code
_entity_poly.pdbx_strand_id
1 'polypeptide(L)'
;MKKILSTILALAACTTLTAQDFKITHGPWLCDLTSDGVTVVWTTSKPALSWVEVAEDDGRSFYAAEHERRYETVAGRKQARKTLHSIRLKGLCPGTKYRY
;
A
#
# COMPACT_ATOMS: atom_id res chain seq x y z
N MET A 1 42.13 -16.09 14.11
CA MET A 1 40.89 -15.85 14.85
C MET A 1 40.34 -14.44 14.65
N LYS A 2 41.12 -13.40 14.88
CA LYS A 2 40.62 -12.00 14.71
C LYS A 2 40.13 -11.67 13.29
N LYS A 3 40.78 -12.19 12.24
CA LYS A 3 40.38 -11.98 10.85
C LYS A 3 39.06 -12.66 10.50
N ILE A 4 38.78 -13.84 11.06
CA ILE A 4 37.53 -14.56 10.84
C ILE A 4 36.35 -13.83 11.50
N LEU A 5 36.54 -13.32 12.73
CA LEU A 5 35.55 -12.55 13.45
C LEU A 5 35.17 -11.24 12.69
N SER A 6 36.18 -10.55 12.14
CA SER A 6 35.95 -9.34 11.33
C SER A 6 35.14 -9.63 10.06
N THR A 7 35.41 -10.75 9.41
CA THR A 7 34.68 -11.20 8.21
C THR A 7 33.22 -11.52 8.54
N ILE A 8 32.97 -12.20 9.66
CA ILE A 8 31.60 -12.53 10.10
C ILE A 8 30.82 -11.24 10.43
N LEU A 9 31.44 -10.28 11.09
CA LEU A 9 30.82 -8.98 11.39
C LEU A 9 30.49 -8.19 10.13
N ALA A 10 31.36 -8.20 9.12
CA ALA A 10 31.09 -7.53 7.84
C ALA A 10 29.89 -8.16 7.11
N LEU A 11 29.76 -9.48 7.11
CA LEU A 11 28.62 -10.19 6.54
C LEU A 11 27.33 -9.85 7.26
N ALA A 12 27.32 -9.80 8.57
CA ALA A 12 26.14 -9.43 9.35
C ALA A 12 25.71 -7.98 9.06
N ALA A 13 26.64 -7.05 8.95
CA ALA A 13 26.36 -5.66 8.58
C ALA A 13 25.77 -5.55 7.18
N CYS A 14 26.29 -6.29 6.20
CA CYS A 14 25.74 -6.32 4.84
C CYS A 14 24.30 -6.87 4.83
N THR A 15 24.04 -7.94 5.59
CA THR A 15 22.71 -8.53 5.71
C THR A 15 21.71 -7.52 6.31
N THR A 16 22.12 -6.78 7.33
CA THR A 16 21.30 -5.74 7.94
C THR A 16 20.99 -4.60 6.95
N LEU A 17 21.96 -4.19 6.13
CA LEU A 17 21.77 -3.13 5.12
C LEU A 17 20.84 -3.57 3.98
N THR A 18 20.83 -4.86 3.61
CA THR A 18 19.94 -5.37 2.56
C THR A 18 18.51 -5.61 3.04
N ALA A 19 18.27 -5.62 4.34
CA ALA A 19 16.94 -5.74 4.94
C ALA A 19 16.17 -4.42 5.00
N GLN A 20 16.36 -3.52 4.02
CA GLN A 20 15.61 -2.29 3.90
C GLN A 20 14.13 -2.58 3.70
N ASP A 21 13.32 -2.02 4.57
CA ASP A 21 11.91 -2.32 4.60
C ASP A 21 11.13 -1.71 3.44
N PHE A 22 10.21 -2.47 2.92
CA PHE A 22 9.14 -1.97 2.06
C PHE A 22 8.18 -1.15 2.91
N LYS A 23 7.88 0.08 2.48
CA LYS A 23 6.97 0.98 3.19
C LYS A 23 6.26 1.95 2.27
N ILE A 24 5.16 2.49 2.74
CA ILE A 24 4.53 3.67 2.14
C ILE A 24 5.38 4.88 2.50
N THR A 25 5.89 5.58 1.50
CA THR A 25 6.76 6.75 1.71
C THR A 25 5.99 8.04 1.81
N HIS A 26 4.89 8.18 1.07
CA HIS A 26 4.02 9.35 1.07
C HIS A 26 2.57 8.93 0.89
N GLY A 27 1.68 9.69 1.49
CA GLY A 27 0.24 9.45 1.43
C GLY A 27 -0.23 8.46 2.50
N PRO A 28 -1.41 7.88 2.30
CA PRO A 28 -2.28 8.09 1.13
C PRO A 28 -2.95 9.47 1.10
N TRP A 29 -3.20 9.96 -0.12
CA TRP A 29 -3.97 11.18 -0.38
C TRP A 29 -5.29 10.83 -1.05
N LEU A 30 -6.30 11.65 -0.75
CA LEU A 30 -7.60 11.58 -1.42
C LEU A 30 -7.72 12.76 -2.39
N CYS A 31 -8.12 12.48 -3.62
CA CYS A 31 -8.36 13.50 -4.64
C CYS A 31 -9.53 13.12 -5.55
N ASP A 32 -9.97 14.05 -6.41
CA ASP A 32 -11.09 13.85 -7.33
C ASP A 32 -12.36 13.33 -6.63
N LEU A 33 -12.72 13.94 -5.51
CA LEU A 33 -13.91 13.58 -4.76
C LEU A 33 -15.18 13.89 -5.57
N THR A 34 -16.01 12.87 -5.76
CA THR A 34 -17.34 12.99 -6.38
C THR A 34 -18.40 12.44 -5.43
N SER A 35 -19.68 12.53 -5.81
CA SER A 35 -20.77 12.03 -4.96
C SER A 35 -20.71 10.52 -4.70
N ASP A 36 -20.07 9.74 -5.56
CA ASP A 36 -20.02 8.27 -5.49
C ASP A 36 -18.61 7.70 -5.50
N GLY A 37 -17.59 8.54 -5.41
CA GLY A 37 -16.24 8.03 -5.49
C GLY A 37 -15.15 9.01 -5.12
N VAL A 38 -13.93 8.47 -5.03
CA VAL A 38 -12.72 9.21 -4.70
C VAL A 38 -11.51 8.47 -5.26
N THR A 39 -10.46 9.21 -5.60
CA THR A 39 -9.18 8.60 -5.99
C THR A 39 -8.24 8.57 -4.80
N VAL A 40 -7.65 7.40 -4.52
CA VAL A 40 -6.64 7.20 -3.48
C VAL A 40 -5.28 7.12 -4.16
N VAL A 41 -4.33 7.95 -3.70
CA VAL A 41 -2.98 8.02 -4.27
C VAL A 41 -1.95 7.86 -3.15
N TRP A 42 -0.92 7.05 -3.38
CA TRP A 42 0.19 6.90 -2.44
C TRP A 42 1.47 6.50 -3.17
N THR A 43 2.58 6.59 -2.48
CA THR A 43 3.88 6.13 -3.00
C THR A 43 4.51 5.11 -2.06
N THR A 44 5.29 4.22 -2.64
CA THR A 44 6.01 3.16 -1.92
C THR A 44 7.51 3.24 -2.18
N SER A 45 8.31 2.70 -1.27
CA SER A 45 9.77 2.70 -1.37
C SER A 45 10.29 1.77 -2.46
N LYS A 46 9.52 0.77 -2.84
CA LYS A 46 9.84 -0.22 -3.88
C LYS A 46 8.62 -0.47 -4.76
N PRO A 47 8.80 -0.92 -6.01
CA PRO A 47 7.69 -1.32 -6.86
C PRO A 47 6.80 -2.37 -6.18
N ALA A 48 5.51 -2.20 -6.28
CA ALA A 48 4.54 -3.04 -5.58
C ALA A 48 3.23 -3.17 -6.34
N LEU A 49 2.47 -4.19 -5.99
CA LEU A 49 1.10 -4.34 -6.45
C LEU A 49 0.21 -3.27 -5.82
N SER A 50 -0.55 -2.56 -6.64
CA SER A 50 -1.43 -1.47 -6.19
C SER A 50 -2.82 -2.00 -5.87
N TRP A 51 -3.24 -1.92 -4.60
CA TRP A 51 -4.59 -2.29 -4.20
C TRP A 51 -5.04 -1.51 -2.96
N VAL A 52 -6.36 -1.40 -2.80
CA VAL A 52 -7.01 -0.75 -1.67
C VAL A 52 -8.18 -1.61 -1.20
N GLU A 53 -8.34 -1.74 0.09
CA GLU A 53 -9.56 -2.25 0.71
C GLU A 53 -10.36 -1.06 1.23
N VAL A 54 -11.68 -1.06 1.04
CA VAL A 54 -12.57 -0.01 1.50
C VAL A 54 -13.83 -0.62 2.08
N ALA A 55 -14.33 -0.06 3.17
CA ALA A 55 -15.57 -0.49 3.81
C ALA A 55 -16.25 0.69 4.49
N GLU A 56 -17.56 0.60 4.67
CA GLU A 56 -18.30 1.56 5.49
C GLU A 56 -17.77 1.59 6.92
N ASP A 57 -17.70 2.78 7.50
CA ASP A 57 -17.33 2.93 8.90
C ASP A 57 -18.56 2.64 9.78
N ASP A 58 -18.69 1.37 10.20
CA ASP A 58 -19.78 0.87 11.02
C ASP A 58 -19.46 0.84 12.52
N GLY A 59 -18.35 1.44 12.92
CA GLY A 59 -17.86 1.46 14.31
C GLY A 59 -17.14 0.19 14.74
N ARG A 60 -17.07 -0.84 13.92
CA ARG A 60 -16.30 -2.07 14.18
C ARG A 60 -14.85 -1.92 13.74
N SER A 61 -13.97 -2.81 14.21
CA SER A 61 -12.62 -2.88 13.69
C SER A 61 -12.63 -3.15 12.19
N PHE A 62 -11.79 -2.46 11.43
CA PHE A 62 -11.65 -2.69 10.01
C PHE A 62 -11.27 -4.14 9.70
N TYR A 63 -10.53 -4.77 10.58
CA TYR A 63 -10.06 -6.14 10.42
C TYR A 63 -11.04 -7.20 10.95
N ALA A 64 -12.22 -6.81 11.46
CA ALA A 64 -13.21 -7.75 11.96
C ALA A 64 -13.86 -8.59 10.85
N ALA A 65 -13.79 -8.15 9.60
CA ALA A 65 -14.29 -8.85 8.43
C ALA A 65 -13.30 -8.70 7.27
N GLU A 66 -13.35 -9.63 6.33
CA GLU A 66 -12.61 -9.51 5.08
C GLU A 66 -13.30 -8.51 4.16
N HIS A 67 -12.50 -7.75 3.41
CA HIS A 67 -12.97 -6.77 2.44
C HIS A 67 -12.42 -7.09 1.06
N GLU A 68 -13.20 -6.78 0.03
CA GLU A 68 -12.76 -6.93 -1.34
C GLU A 68 -11.61 -5.96 -1.64
N ARG A 69 -10.56 -6.47 -2.27
CA ARG A 69 -9.44 -5.65 -2.74
C ARG A 69 -9.77 -5.04 -4.07
N ARG A 70 -9.57 -3.74 -4.18
CA ARG A 70 -9.68 -3.02 -5.45
C ARG A 70 -8.28 -2.72 -5.96
N TYR A 71 -8.01 -3.20 -7.17
CA TYR A 71 -6.67 -3.13 -7.77
C TYR A 71 -6.60 -1.99 -8.78
N GLU A 72 -5.40 -1.43 -8.93
CA GLU A 72 -5.11 -0.56 -10.05
C GLU A 72 -4.90 -1.44 -11.28
N THR A 73 -5.69 -1.19 -12.35
CA THR A 73 -5.61 -1.97 -13.59
C THR A 73 -5.46 -1.05 -14.80
N VAL A 74 -4.69 -1.51 -15.77
CA VAL A 74 -4.58 -0.88 -17.10
C VAL A 74 -4.77 -1.99 -18.13
N ALA A 75 -5.74 -1.81 -19.02
CA ALA A 75 -6.12 -2.82 -20.03
C ALA A 75 -6.40 -4.20 -19.40
N GLY A 76 -7.06 -4.23 -18.23
CA GLY A 76 -7.41 -5.46 -17.50
C GLY A 76 -6.27 -6.10 -16.72
N ARG A 77 -5.08 -5.52 -16.73
CA ARG A 77 -3.92 -6.05 -16.00
C ARG A 77 -3.69 -5.27 -14.71
N LYS A 78 -3.50 -5.99 -13.62
CA LYS A 78 -3.13 -5.42 -12.33
C LYS A 78 -1.73 -4.80 -12.40
N GLN A 79 -1.59 -3.60 -11.89
CA GLN A 79 -0.32 -2.89 -11.85
C GLN A 79 0.50 -3.34 -10.63
N ALA A 80 1.66 -3.94 -10.86
CA ALA A 80 2.48 -4.57 -9.82
C ALA A 80 3.93 -4.06 -9.78
N ARG A 81 4.31 -3.14 -10.66
CA ARG A 81 5.70 -2.68 -10.80
C ARG A 81 5.83 -1.17 -10.73
N LYS A 82 5.02 -0.54 -9.89
CA LYS A 82 4.97 0.91 -9.73
C LYS A 82 5.32 1.29 -8.30
N THR A 83 5.87 2.48 -8.15
CA THR A 83 6.06 3.12 -6.83
C THR A 83 5.02 4.22 -6.58
N LEU A 84 4.44 4.79 -7.62
CA LEU A 84 3.30 5.72 -7.53
C LEU A 84 2.02 4.94 -7.83
N HIS A 85 1.10 4.94 -6.88
CA HIS A 85 -0.13 4.16 -6.94
C HIS A 85 -1.33 5.09 -6.95
N SER A 86 -2.32 4.78 -7.79
CA SER A 86 -3.54 5.56 -7.92
C SER A 86 -4.71 4.62 -8.22
N ILE A 87 -5.72 4.62 -7.36
CA ILE A 87 -6.90 3.79 -7.53
C ILE A 87 -8.16 4.64 -7.39
N ARG A 88 -9.03 4.59 -8.40
CA ARG A 88 -10.34 5.21 -8.35
C ARG A 88 -11.33 4.28 -7.65
N LEU A 89 -11.85 4.70 -6.52
CA LEU A 89 -12.93 4.02 -5.83
C LEU A 89 -14.26 4.54 -6.36
N LYS A 90 -15.07 3.65 -6.92
CA LYS A 90 -16.38 3.96 -7.50
C LYS A 90 -17.49 3.19 -6.77
N GLY A 91 -18.73 3.62 -6.97
CA GLY A 91 -19.88 2.94 -6.41
C GLY A 91 -20.05 3.12 -4.91
N LEU A 92 -19.48 4.18 -4.34
CA LEU A 92 -19.68 4.53 -2.94
C LEU A 92 -21.03 5.24 -2.77
N CYS A 93 -21.68 5.00 -1.63
CA CYS A 93 -22.95 5.66 -1.31
C CYS A 93 -22.71 7.10 -0.87
N PRO A 94 -23.39 8.09 -1.48
CA PRO A 94 -23.30 9.50 -1.04
C PRO A 94 -23.66 9.67 0.42
N GLY A 95 -22.99 10.60 1.11
CA GLY A 95 -23.28 10.91 2.51
C GLY A 95 -22.91 9.82 3.50
N THR A 96 -22.14 8.82 3.08
CA THR A 96 -21.73 7.68 3.89
C THR A 96 -20.26 7.80 4.26
N LYS A 97 -19.94 7.47 5.50
CA LYS A 97 -18.55 7.47 6.00
C LYS A 97 -17.90 6.12 5.69
N TYR A 98 -16.70 6.16 5.09
CA TYR A 98 -15.92 4.98 4.73
C TYR A 98 -14.56 4.97 5.39
N ARG A 99 -13.98 3.78 5.52
CA ARG A 99 -12.59 3.52 5.90
C ARG A 99 -11.85 2.79 4.78
N TYR A 100 -10.56 3.04 4.68
CA TYR A 100 -9.70 2.41 3.67
C TYR A 100 -8.31 2.08 4.22
#